data_6e799434d4c7387dd5092947f12accb1
#
_entry.id   6e799434d4c7387dd5092947f12accb1
#
_cell.length_a   1.000
_cell.length_b   1.000
_cell.length_c   1.000
_cell.angle_alpha   90.00
_cell.angle_beta   90.00
_cell.angle_gamma   90.00
#
_symmetry.space_group_name_H-M   'P 1'
#
loop_
_entity.id
_entity.type
_entity.pdbx_description
1 polymer ?
#
loop_
_entity_poly.entity_id
_entity_poly.type
_entity_poly.pdbx_seq_one_letter_code
_entity_poly.pdbx_strand_id
1 'polypeptide(L)'
;MSPDTTVDGLRILPTQHSVSQVLQRVESLARARGLTVFAQIDFSGDAERAGLTLRPTGLVIVGNPKAGTPVMAATPTVAIDLPLKVLAWQDAEGKTWVAYNDAEYLRARHGFPAALAKNISALDALAAAAAAQDP
;
A
#
# COMPACT_ATOMS: atom_id res chain seq x y z
N MET A 1 10.92 -12.21 -14.86
CA MET A 1 9.57 -12.77 -14.94
C MET A 1 8.66 -12.09 -13.93
N SER A 2 7.55 -11.67 -14.39
CA SER A 2 6.55 -11.15 -13.49
C SER A 2 6.14 -12.27 -12.52
N PRO A 3 6.02 -12.01 -11.21
CA PRO A 3 5.34 -12.98 -10.38
C PRO A 3 3.96 -13.21 -10.98
N ASP A 4 3.44 -14.39 -10.82
CA ASP A 4 2.06 -14.66 -11.19
C ASP A 4 1.17 -13.89 -10.22
N THR A 5 1.04 -12.61 -10.50
CA THR A 5 0.57 -11.65 -9.53
C THR A 5 -0.65 -10.90 -9.98
N THR A 6 -1.53 -11.63 -10.65
CA THR A 6 -2.86 -11.09 -10.81
C THR A 6 -3.65 -11.46 -9.57
N VAL A 7 -3.83 -10.51 -8.69
CA VAL A 7 -4.68 -10.63 -7.51
C VAL A 7 -5.79 -9.62 -7.65
N ASP A 8 -7.03 -10.07 -7.55
CA ASP A 8 -8.19 -9.18 -7.70
C ASP A 8 -8.09 -8.00 -6.73
N GLY A 9 -8.22 -6.81 -7.30
CA GLY A 9 -8.22 -5.58 -6.53
C GLY A 9 -6.86 -5.03 -6.18
N LEU A 10 -5.77 -5.75 -6.47
CA LEU A 10 -4.43 -5.22 -6.25
C LEU A 10 -3.89 -4.55 -7.50
N ARG A 11 -3.24 -3.42 -7.32
CA ARG A 11 -2.34 -2.84 -8.30
C ARG A 11 -0.93 -3.20 -7.87
N ILE A 12 -0.14 -3.73 -8.80
CA ILE A 12 1.20 -4.25 -8.54
C ILE A 12 2.18 -3.59 -9.51
N LEU A 13 3.23 -2.98 -8.96
CA LEU A 13 4.23 -2.22 -9.72
C LEU A 13 5.61 -2.81 -9.47
N PRO A 14 6.46 -2.94 -10.52
CA PRO A 14 7.86 -3.28 -10.32
C PRO A 14 8.64 -2.05 -9.87
N THR A 15 9.75 -2.27 -9.17
CA THR A 15 10.65 -1.20 -8.78
C THR A 15 12.10 -1.65 -8.77
N GLN A 16 13.02 -0.70 -8.99
CA GLN A 16 14.45 -0.92 -8.88
C GLN A 16 14.95 -0.75 -7.43
N HIS A 17 14.11 -0.17 -6.57
CA HIS A 17 14.48 0.04 -5.17
C HIS A 17 14.38 -1.26 -4.37
N SER A 18 15.14 -1.34 -3.27
CA SER A 18 14.96 -2.42 -2.31
C SER A 18 13.65 -2.23 -1.54
N VAL A 19 13.20 -3.29 -0.86
CA VAL A 19 12.02 -3.19 0.00
C VAL A 19 12.21 -2.07 1.03
N SER A 20 13.35 -2.02 1.70
CA SER A 20 13.63 -0.99 2.69
C SER A 20 13.55 0.42 2.09
N GLN A 21 14.09 0.61 0.89
CA GLN A 21 14.01 1.90 0.21
C GLN A 21 12.58 2.28 -0.14
N VAL A 22 11.78 1.31 -0.62
CA VAL A 22 10.37 1.57 -0.92
C VAL A 22 9.62 2.05 0.32
N LEU A 23 9.80 1.34 1.44
CA LEU A 23 9.10 1.69 2.67
C LEU A 23 9.47 3.10 3.14
N GLN A 24 10.75 3.46 3.07
CA GLN A 24 11.21 4.80 3.42
C GLN A 24 10.63 5.86 2.47
N ARG A 25 10.62 5.57 1.17
CA ARG A 25 10.09 6.49 0.17
C ARG A 25 8.59 6.70 0.34
N VAL A 26 7.84 5.64 0.59
CA VAL A 26 6.40 5.74 0.87
C VAL A 26 6.16 6.64 2.08
N GLU A 27 6.88 6.42 3.18
CA GLU A 27 6.71 7.22 4.39
C GLU A 27 7.02 8.70 4.14
N SER A 28 8.16 9.00 3.51
CA SER A 28 8.57 10.37 3.22
C SER A 28 7.58 11.08 2.29
N LEU A 29 7.16 10.40 1.23
CA LEU A 29 6.22 10.97 0.26
C LEU A 29 4.84 11.17 0.87
N ALA A 30 4.39 10.24 1.71
CA ALA A 30 3.11 10.36 2.40
C ALA A 30 3.11 11.59 3.31
N ARG A 31 4.16 11.76 4.10
CA ARG A 31 4.28 12.93 4.99
C ARG A 31 4.33 14.23 4.20
N ALA A 32 5.08 14.26 3.09
CA ALA A 32 5.18 15.44 2.23
C ALA A 32 3.84 15.82 1.61
N ARG A 33 2.94 14.85 1.44
CA ARG A 33 1.60 15.06 0.88
C ARG A 33 0.52 15.26 1.94
N GLY A 34 0.92 15.41 3.20
CA GLY A 34 -0.02 15.65 4.28
C GLY A 34 -0.78 14.43 4.75
N LEU A 35 -0.35 13.23 4.36
CA LEU A 35 -0.96 12.00 4.85
C LEU A 35 -0.41 11.64 6.22
N THR A 36 -1.21 10.92 7.01
CA THR A 36 -0.78 10.37 8.28
C THR A 36 -0.15 9.00 8.03
N VAL A 37 1.05 8.78 8.57
CA VAL A 37 1.69 7.47 8.59
C VAL A 37 1.36 6.83 9.93
N PHE A 38 0.52 5.79 9.92
CA PHE A 38 0.06 5.14 11.14
C PHE A 38 1.05 4.11 11.65
N ALA A 39 1.70 3.37 10.76
CA ALA A 39 2.63 2.33 11.13
C ALA A 39 3.47 1.90 9.94
N GLN A 40 4.62 1.32 10.24
CA GLN A 40 5.43 0.58 9.29
C GLN A 40 5.70 -0.78 9.90
N ILE A 41 5.43 -1.86 9.15
CA ILE A 41 5.56 -3.23 9.64
C ILE A 41 6.62 -3.93 8.81
N ASP A 42 7.61 -4.52 9.50
CA ASP A 42 8.64 -5.33 8.88
C ASP A 42 8.33 -6.80 9.12
N PHE A 43 7.61 -7.41 8.19
CA PHE A 43 7.22 -8.83 8.30
C PHE A 43 8.44 -9.75 8.30
N SER A 44 9.46 -9.43 7.50
CA SER A 44 10.69 -10.24 7.46
C SER A 44 11.43 -10.18 8.78
N GLY A 45 11.49 -9.01 9.43
CA GLY A 45 12.07 -8.86 10.76
C GLY A 45 11.27 -9.60 11.82
N ASP A 46 9.93 -9.55 11.74
CA ASP A 46 9.06 -10.29 12.64
C ASP A 46 9.26 -11.80 12.50
N ALA A 47 9.39 -12.28 11.26
CA ALA A 47 9.65 -13.69 10.99
C ALA A 47 10.97 -14.14 11.63
N GLU A 48 12.01 -13.33 11.47
CA GLU A 48 13.33 -13.62 12.02
C GLU A 48 13.26 -13.72 13.55
N ARG A 49 12.56 -12.81 14.21
CA ARG A 49 12.37 -12.85 15.66
C ARG A 49 11.59 -14.09 16.12
N ALA A 50 10.77 -14.65 15.24
CA ALA A 50 10.03 -15.88 15.50
C ALA A 50 10.83 -17.14 15.14
N GLY A 51 12.08 -17.02 14.71
CA GLY A 51 12.90 -18.15 14.31
C GLY A 51 12.62 -18.64 12.90
N LEU A 52 11.98 -17.84 12.07
CA LEU A 52 11.62 -18.19 10.70
C LEU A 52 12.35 -17.28 9.71
N THR A 53 12.31 -17.65 8.44
CA THR A 53 12.94 -16.87 7.37
C THR A 53 11.88 -16.45 6.37
N LEU A 54 11.84 -15.14 6.07
CA LEU A 54 11.00 -14.58 5.03
C LEU A 54 11.84 -13.61 4.21
N ARG A 55 11.74 -13.67 2.89
CA ARG A 55 12.37 -12.66 2.05
C ARG A 55 11.87 -11.27 2.46
N PRO A 56 12.62 -10.19 2.19
CA PRO A 56 12.20 -8.85 2.55
C PRO A 56 10.75 -8.59 2.19
N THR A 57 9.96 -8.23 3.17
CA THR A 57 8.51 -7.97 3.03
C THR A 57 8.11 -6.96 4.10
N GLY A 58 7.49 -5.88 3.69
CA GLY A 58 7.09 -4.83 4.62
C GLY A 58 5.85 -4.09 4.17
N LEU A 59 5.25 -3.35 5.07
CA LEU A 59 3.97 -2.67 4.86
C LEU A 59 4.04 -1.29 5.51
N VAL A 60 3.57 -0.27 4.79
CA VAL A 60 3.36 1.06 5.37
C VAL A 60 1.86 1.33 5.38
N ILE A 61 1.34 1.73 6.53
CA ILE A 61 -0.07 2.03 6.72
C ILE A 61 -0.23 3.54 6.76
N VAL A 62 -0.99 4.08 5.83
CA VAL A 62 -1.15 5.53 5.64
C VAL A 62 -2.62 5.89 5.44
N GLY A 63 -2.96 7.13 5.74
CA GLY A 63 -4.31 7.58 5.49
C GLY A 63 -4.48 9.06 5.70
N ASN A 64 -5.70 9.51 5.44
CA ASN A 64 -6.10 10.88 5.65
C ASN A 64 -7.49 10.87 6.30
N PRO A 65 -7.59 11.16 7.61
CA PRO A 65 -8.88 11.13 8.30
C PRO A 65 -9.93 12.05 7.67
N LYS A 66 -9.53 13.18 7.10
CA LYS A 66 -10.48 14.08 6.44
C LYS A 66 -11.08 13.46 5.18
N ALA A 67 -10.30 12.63 4.47
CA ALA A 67 -10.76 11.97 3.26
C ALA A 67 -11.45 10.64 3.57
N GLY A 68 -10.97 9.89 4.55
CA GLY A 68 -11.50 8.56 4.88
C GLY A 68 -12.78 8.59 5.68
N THR A 69 -12.94 9.57 6.55
CA THR A 69 -14.12 9.63 7.44
C THR A 69 -15.44 9.71 6.66
N PRO A 70 -15.58 10.53 5.60
CA PRO A 70 -16.84 10.54 4.82
C PRO A 70 -17.16 9.19 4.20
N VAL A 71 -16.15 8.43 3.78
CA VAL A 71 -16.37 7.10 3.19
C VAL A 71 -16.89 6.14 4.25
N MET A 72 -16.27 6.13 5.43
CA MET A 72 -16.69 5.28 6.54
C MET A 72 -18.07 5.67 7.07
N ALA A 73 -18.37 6.97 7.09
CA ALA A 73 -19.70 7.44 7.50
C ALA A 73 -20.80 6.95 6.54
N ALA A 74 -20.51 6.94 5.24
CA ALA A 74 -21.45 6.45 4.24
C ALA A 74 -21.56 4.93 4.25
N THR A 75 -20.45 4.23 4.48
CA THR A 75 -20.38 2.77 4.38
C THR A 75 -19.42 2.23 5.43
N PRO A 76 -19.90 1.95 6.64
CA PRO A 76 -19.03 1.58 7.77
C PRO A 76 -18.11 0.39 7.53
N THR A 77 -18.52 -0.59 6.70
CA THR A 77 -17.70 -1.78 6.46
C THR A 77 -16.38 -1.46 5.77
N VAL A 78 -16.27 -0.32 5.07
CA VAL A 78 -15.02 0.04 4.39
C VAL A 78 -13.89 0.22 5.41
N ALA A 79 -14.20 0.48 6.66
CA ALA A 79 -13.20 0.63 7.71
C ALA A 79 -12.32 -0.61 7.89
N ILE A 80 -12.79 -1.81 7.49
CA ILE A 80 -11.96 -3.01 7.55
C ILE A 80 -10.76 -2.93 6.59
N ASP A 81 -10.91 -2.18 5.50
CA ASP A 81 -9.86 -1.99 4.49
C ASP A 81 -9.11 -0.66 4.65
N LEU A 82 -9.42 0.09 5.70
CA LEU A 82 -8.72 1.34 6.03
C LEU A 82 -7.98 1.16 7.36
N PRO A 83 -6.88 1.90 7.60
CA PRO A 83 -6.23 2.85 6.68
C PRO A 83 -5.68 2.17 5.43
N LEU A 84 -5.29 2.96 4.44
CA LEU A 84 -4.68 2.43 3.22
C LEU A 84 -3.30 1.83 3.52
N LYS A 85 -2.87 0.89 2.68
CA LYS A 85 -1.63 0.14 2.91
C LYS A 85 -0.84 0.05 1.62
N VAL A 86 0.48 0.21 1.73
CA VAL A 86 1.40 -0.06 0.62
C VAL A 86 2.31 -1.21 1.04
N LEU A 87 2.26 -2.29 0.29
CA LEU A 87 3.07 -3.49 0.50
C LEU A 87 4.28 -3.43 -0.41
N ALA A 88 5.44 -3.84 0.11
CA ALA A 88 6.62 -4.08 -0.70
C ALA A 88 7.19 -5.44 -0.36
N TRP A 89 7.60 -6.20 -1.38
CA TRP A 89 8.23 -7.51 -1.15
C TRP A 89 9.23 -7.84 -2.24
N GLN A 90 10.19 -8.67 -1.90
CA GLN A 90 11.17 -9.22 -2.83
C GLN A 90 10.76 -10.64 -3.19
N ASP A 91 10.72 -10.92 -4.49
CA ASP A 91 10.41 -12.27 -4.96
C ASP A 91 11.64 -13.19 -4.93
N ALA A 92 11.43 -14.46 -5.33
CA ALA A 92 12.49 -15.47 -5.32
C ALA A 92 13.65 -15.14 -6.27
N GLU A 93 13.44 -14.25 -7.22
CA GLU A 93 14.45 -13.82 -8.20
C GLU A 93 15.15 -12.54 -7.78
N GLY A 94 14.86 -12.04 -6.59
CA GLY A 94 15.46 -10.81 -6.07
C GLY A 94 14.82 -9.54 -6.56
N LYS A 95 13.69 -9.62 -7.26
CA LYS A 95 12.99 -8.46 -7.77
C LYS A 95 12.03 -7.90 -6.72
N THR A 96 11.97 -6.57 -6.59
CA THR A 96 11.10 -5.89 -5.66
C THR A 96 9.81 -5.44 -6.35
N TRP A 97 8.71 -5.66 -5.66
CA TRP A 97 7.37 -5.30 -6.10
C TRP A 97 6.68 -4.43 -5.08
N VAL A 98 5.81 -3.56 -5.55
CA VAL A 98 4.99 -2.67 -4.72
C VAL A 98 3.53 -2.94 -5.04
N ALA A 99 2.70 -3.08 -4.03
CA ALA A 99 1.27 -3.34 -4.25
C ALA A 99 0.40 -2.56 -3.27
N TYR A 100 -0.81 -2.27 -3.72
CA TYR A 100 -1.83 -1.63 -2.90
C TYR A 100 -3.22 -1.96 -3.45
N ASN A 101 -4.25 -1.81 -2.63
CA ASN A 101 -5.62 -2.03 -3.05
C ASN A 101 -6.12 -0.89 -3.94
N ASP A 102 -6.71 -1.26 -5.07
CA ASP A 102 -7.35 -0.33 -5.99
C ASP A 102 -8.61 0.26 -5.36
N ALA A 103 -8.77 1.58 -5.43
CA ALA A 103 -9.90 2.28 -4.83
C ALA A 103 -11.24 1.81 -5.43
N GLU A 104 -11.30 1.59 -6.73
CA GLU A 104 -12.52 1.12 -7.39
C GLU A 104 -12.91 -0.28 -6.94
N TYR A 105 -11.92 -1.15 -6.70
CA TYR A 105 -12.18 -2.47 -6.15
C TYR A 105 -12.83 -2.36 -4.77
N LEU A 106 -12.31 -1.49 -3.91
CA LEU A 106 -12.87 -1.29 -2.57
C LEU A 106 -14.29 -0.70 -2.65
N ARG A 107 -14.52 0.19 -3.61
CA ARG A 107 -15.85 0.75 -3.85
C ARG A 107 -16.84 -0.35 -4.22
N ALA A 108 -16.47 -1.21 -5.15
CA ALA A 108 -17.32 -2.31 -5.58
C ALA A 108 -17.56 -3.32 -4.45
N ARG A 109 -16.52 -3.60 -3.66
CA ARG A 109 -16.61 -4.53 -2.54
C ARG A 109 -17.60 -4.05 -1.48
N HIS A 110 -17.55 -2.77 -1.12
CA HIS A 110 -18.33 -2.22 0.00
C HIS A 110 -19.59 -1.49 -0.45
N GLY A 111 -19.65 -1.08 -1.71
CA GLY A 111 -20.83 -0.43 -2.25
C GLY A 111 -20.98 1.04 -1.87
N PHE A 112 -19.89 1.74 -1.51
CA PHE A 112 -20.01 3.17 -1.23
C PHE A 112 -20.20 3.98 -2.53
N PRO A 113 -20.75 5.22 -2.45
CA PRO A 113 -20.99 6.02 -3.65
C PRO A 113 -19.73 6.26 -4.47
N ALA A 114 -19.85 6.14 -5.79
CA ALA A 114 -18.73 6.30 -6.71
C ALA A 114 -18.00 7.65 -6.54
N ALA A 115 -18.73 8.70 -6.18
CA ALA A 115 -18.16 10.03 -5.96
C ALA A 115 -17.15 10.07 -4.81
N LEU A 116 -17.18 9.09 -3.89
CA LEU A 116 -16.26 9.01 -2.76
C LEU A 116 -15.00 8.22 -3.05
N ALA A 117 -14.91 7.54 -4.20
CA ALA A 117 -13.73 6.74 -4.54
C ALA A 117 -12.44 7.59 -4.55
N LYS A 118 -12.52 8.83 -4.99
CA LYS A 118 -11.37 9.76 -5.00
C LYS A 118 -10.80 9.99 -3.60
N ASN A 119 -11.61 9.84 -2.56
CA ASN A 119 -11.18 10.07 -1.18
C ASN A 119 -10.15 9.05 -0.71
N ILE A 120 -10.12 7.86 -1.33
CA ILE A 120 -9.22 6.77 -0.97
C ILE A 120 -8.33 6.35 -2.13
N SER A 121 -8.13 7.22 -3.12
CA SER A 121 -7.29 6.92 -4.30
C SER A 121 -5.90 7.54 -4.23
N ALA A 122 -5.50 8.06 -3.07
CA ALA A 122 -4.19 8.71 -2.91
C ALA A 122 -3.01 7.79 -3.23
N LEU A 123 -3.19 6.46 -3.09
CA LEU A 123 -2.11 5.52 -3.31
C LEU A 123 -1.71 5.38 -4.78
N ASP A 124 -2.57 5.74 -5.73
CA ASP A 124 -2.22 5.66 -7.14
C ASP A 124 -0.95 6.46 -7.43
N ALA A 125 -0.94 7.74 -7.07
CA ALA A 125 0.22 8.60 -7.27
C ALA A 125 1.35 8.31 -6.29
N LEU A 126 1.02 8.00 -5.03
CA LEU A 126 2.00 7.74 -3.99
C LEU A 126 2.84 6.50 -4.31
N ALA A 127 2.19 5.39 -4.66
CA ALA A 127 2.89 4.15 -4.96
C ALA A 127 3.71 4.27 -6.23
N ALA A 128 3.19 4.93 -7.26
CA ALA A 128 3.92 5.18 -8.49
C ALA A 128 5.19 6.00 -8.23
N ALA A 129 5.08 7.06 -7.41
CA ALA A 129 6.23 7.90 -7.05
C ALA A 129 7.26 7.13 -6.22
N ALA A 130 6.79 6.30 -5.28
CA ALA A 130 7.68 5.50 -4.44
C ALA A 130 8.44 4.42 -5.25
N ALA A 131 7.77 3.84 -6.25
CA ALA A 131 8.36 2.80 -7.10
C ALA A 131 9.27 3.38 -8.20
N ALA A 132 9.12 4.65 -8.53
CA ALA A 132 9.84 5.27 -9.62
C ALA A 132 11.33 5.38 -9.33
N GLN A 133 12.12 5.22 -10.39
CA GLN A 133 13.56 5.44 -10.30
C GLN A 133 13.84 6.95 -10.21
N ASP A 134 14.81 7.31 -9.38
CA ASP A 134 15.24 8.71 -9.29
C ASP A 134 15.87 9.15 -10.61
N PRO A 135 15.65 10.40 -11.04
CA PRO A 135 16.22 10.92 -12.28
C PRO A 135 17.75 10.97 -12.25
#